data_d39f31f07c7e9bb25feb05f7222b9125
#
_entry.id   d39f31f07c7e9bb25feb05f7222b9125
#
_cell.length_a   1.000
_cell.length_b   1.000
_cell.length_c   1.000
_cell.angle_alpha   90.00
_cell.angle_beta   90.00
_cell.angle_gamma   90.00
#
_symmetry.space_group_name_H-M   'P 1'
#
loop_
_entity.id
_entity.type
_entity.pdbx_description
1 polymer ?
#
loop_
_entity_poly.entity_id
_entity_poly.type
_entity_poly.pdbx_seq_one_letter_code
_entity_poly.pdbx_strand_id
1 'polypeptide(L)'
;KMVASWKEGAESAGFTDAGRRPVVAHCLMADTDEEAYALARQHLSEFFRLQSAHYEADSEPWTDIKGYEQFNRYFGNLLALSKPENIDKFSAHNFVGSAKTVAAQVERLHDIGFNHIMVHPATVGVPRDVRHDTLRRFATTVAPEFSDAF
;
A
#
# COMPACT_ATOMS: atom_id res chain seq x y z
N LYS A 1 -11.40 -10.98 4.68
CA LYS A 1 -12.47 -11.20 3.68
C LYS A 1 -11.88 -11.59 2.32
N MET A 2 -11.04 -10.77 1.69
CA MET A 2 -10.45 -11.02 0.36
C MET A 2 -9.72 -12.37 0.24
N VAL A 3 -8.78 -12.67 1.15
CA VAL A 3 -8.05 -13.96 1.16
C VAL A 3 -8.99 -15.15 1.42
N ALA A 4 -10.00 -14.99 2.28
CA ALA A 4 -10.98 -16.04 2.51
C ALA A 4 -11.79 -16.36 1.25
N SER A 5 -12.32 -15.34 0.56
CA SER A 5 -13.03 -15.54 -0.70
C SER A 5 -12.15 -16.13 -1.80
N TRP A 6 -10.88 -15.77 -1.81
CA TRP A 6 -9.92 -16.35 -2.75
C TRP A 6 -9.68 -17.84 -2.47
N LYS A 7 -9.50 -18.22 -1.18
CA LYS A 7 -9.36 -19.63 -0.78
C LYS A 7 -10.59 -20.45 -1.17
N GLU A 8 -11.77 -19.94 -0.85
CA GLU A 8 -13.04 -20.59 -1.20
C GLU A 8 -13.17 -20.81 -2.72
N GLY A 9 -12.81 -19.79 -3.52
CA GLY A 9 -12.80 -19.91 -4.98
C GLY A 9 -11.80 -20.94 -5.50
N ALA A 10 -10.59 -20.98 -4.93
CA ALA A 10 -9.57 -21.96 -5.29
C ALA A 10 -10.00 -23.40 -4.95
N GLU A 11 -10.51 -23.62 -3.74
CA GLU A 11 -11.02 -24.92 -3.30
C GLU A 11 -12.18 -25.40 -4.16
N SER A 12 -13.13 -24.52 -4.49
CA SER A 12 -14.27 -24.86 -5.37
C SER A 12 -13.85 -25.23 -6.79
N ALA A 13 -12.70 -24.73 -7.24
CA ALA A 13 -12.10 -25.05 -8.53
C ALA A 13 -11.14 -26.26 -8.48
N GLY A 14 -11.00 -26.93 -7.32
CA GLY A 14 -10.16 -28.11 -7.13
C GLY A 14 -8.68 -27.84 -6.92
N PHE A 15 -8.30 -26.58 -6.63
CA PHE A 15 -6.93 -26.23 -6.28
C PHE A 15 -6.70 -26.42 -4.79
N THR A 16 -5.78 -27.33 -4.43
CA THR A 16 -5.42 -27.62 -3.03
C THR A 16 -4.24 -26.79 -2.53
N ASP A 17 -3.36 -26.35 -3.43
CA ASP A 17 -2.29 -25.42 -3.16
C ASP A 17 -2.64 -24.05 -3.70
N ALA A 18 -2.72 -23.17 -2.78
CA ALA A 18 -3.22 -21.83 -3.03
C ALA A 18 -2.21 -20.91 -3.72
N GLY A 19 -1.01 -21.34 -4.04
CA GLY A 19 -0.03 -20.52 -4.75
C GLY A 19 0.30 -19.19 -4.05
N ARG A 20 0.83 -18.25 -4.80
CA ARG A 20 1.20 -16.91 -4.29
C ARG A 20 -0.03 -16.03 -4.11
N ARG A 21 -0.11 -15.39 -2.95
CA ARG A 21 -1.13 -14.39 -2.60
C ARG A 21 -0.43 -13.05 -2.40
N PRO A 22 -0.15 -12.32 -3.50
CA PRO A 22 0.59 -11.08 -3.41
C PRO A 22 -0.26 -9.94 -2.83
N VAL A 23 0.40 -9.06 -2.10
CA VAL A 23 -0.12 -7.76 -1.69
C VAL A 23 0.91 -6.68 -1.96
N VAL A 24 0.47 -5.53 -2.47
CA VAL A 24 1.31 -4.34 -2.61
C VAL A 24 1.06 -3.44 -1.42
N ALA A 25 2.12 -3.04 -0.74
CA ALA A 25 2.06 -2.07 0.35
C ALA A 25 2.95 -0.87 0.05
N HIS A 26 2.41 0.32 0.19
CA HIS A 26 3.22 1.54 0.17
C HIS A 26 4.14 1.54 1.38
N CYS A 27 5.40 1.94 1.17
CA CYS A 27 6.41 1.90 2.22
C CYS A 27 7.15 3.22 2.30
N LEU A 28 7.16 3.81 3.50
CA LEU A 28 8.03 4.91 3.87
C LEU A 28 8.51 4.69 5.31
N MET A 29 9.81 4.52 5.48
CA MET A 29 10.42 4.20 6.77
C MET A 29 11.35 5.31 7.24
N ALA A 30 11.37 5.53 8.56
CA ALA A 30 12.29 6.43 9.23
C ALA A 30 12.74 5.82 10.57
N ASP A 31 13.53 6.56 11.35
CA ASP A 31 13.97 6.10 12.68
C ASP A 31 12.80 6.04 13.67
N THR A 32 11.84 6.95 13.52
CA THR A 32 10.64 7.02 14.34
C THR A 32 9.37 6.98 13.49
N ASP A 33 8.25 6.60 14.12
CA ASP A 33 6.95 6.62 13.45
C ASP A 33 6.54 8.04 13.08
N GLU A 34 6.85 9.03 13.91
CA GLU A 34 6.53 10.43 13.67
C GLU A 34 7.23 10.97 12.42
N GLU A 35 8.53 10.68 12.27
CA GLU A 35 9.30 11.04 11.06
C GLU A 35 8.75 10.35 9.82
N ALA A 36 8.43 9.07 9.90
CA ALA A 36 7.86 8.32 8.78
C ALA A 36 6.49 8.87 8.35
N TYR A 37 5.64 9.24 9.32
CA TYR A 37 4.36 9.88 9.02
C TYR A 37 4.52 11.28 8.44
N ALA A 38 5.53 12.05 8.87
CA ALA A 38 5.86 13.34 8.25
C ALA A 38 6.28 13.17 6.78
N LEU A 39 7.14 12.18 6.47
CA LEU A 39 7.49 11.82 5.10
C LEU A 39 6.26 11.39 4.29
N ALA A 40 5.38 10.60 4.88
CA ALA A 40 4.16 10.15 4.22
C ALA A 40 3.21 11.31 3.87
N ARG A 41 2.96 12.23 4.79
CA ARG A 41 2.14 13.42 4.53
C ARG A 41 2.71 14.27 3.40
N GLN A 42 4.04 14.40 3.34
CA GLN A 42 4.72 15.18 2.30
C GLN A 42 4.69 14.46 0.94
N HIS A 43 5.04 13.19 0.91
CA HIS A 43 5.36 12.48 -0.34
C HIS A 43 4.24 11.59 -0.85
N LEU A 44 3.47 10.92 0.02
CA LEU A 44 2.34 10.11 -0.44
C LEU A 44 1.17 10.98 -0.89
N SER A 45 0.92 12.12 -0.24
CA SER A 45 -0.11 13.06 -0.71
C SER A 45 0.22 13.58 -2.11
N GLU A 46 1.48 13.91 -2.37
CA GLU A 46 1.93 14.33 -3.70
C GLU A 46 1.83 13.18 -4.73
N PHE A 47 2.19 11.97 -4.35
CA PHE A 47 2.00 10.79 -5.19
C PHE A 47 0.52 10.63 -5.59
N PHE A 48 -0.41 10.71 -4.62
CA PHE A 48 -1.85 10.61 -4.91
C PHE A 48 -2.38 11.81 -5.70
N ARG A 49 -1.83 13.00 -5.50
CA ARG A 49 -2.16 14.17 -6.31
C ARG A 49 -1.79 13.95 -7.78
N LEU A 50 -0.60 13.42 -8.05
CA LEU A 50 -0.14 13.10 -9.40
C LEU A 50 -0.95 11.94 -10.02
N GLN A 51 -1.32 10.93 -9.23
CA GLN A 51 -2.23 9.87 -9.67
C GLN A 51 -3.61 10.43 -10.03
N SER A 52 -4.17 11.32 -9.21
CA SER A 52 -5.45 11.97 -9.48
C SER A 52 -5.42 12.76 -10.79
N ALA A 53 -4.34 13.52 -11.01
CA ALA A 53 -4.15 14.27 -12.25
C ALA A 53 -3.98 13.35 -13.48
N HIS A 54 -3.24 12.25 -13.33
CA HIS A 54 -3.04 11.26 -14.41
C HIS A 54 -4.34 10.61 -14.86
N TYR A 55 -5.23 10.30 -13.93
CA TYR A 55 -6.53 9.67 -14.22
C TYR A 55 -7.64 10.70 -14.46
N GLU A 56 -7.34 11.99 -14.43
CA GLU A 56 -8.37 13.05 -14.51
C GLU A 56 -9.51 12.77 -13.51
N ALA A 57 -9.13 12.42 -12.26
CA ALA A 57 -10.05 11.89 -11.25
C ALA A 57 -11.14 12.87 -10.81
N ASP A 58 -10.98 14.17 -11.09
CA ASP A 58 -11.92 15.27 -10.84
C ASP A 58 -12.79 15.60 -12.05
N SER A 59 -12.61 14.90 -13.19
CA SER A 59 -13.42 15.13 -14.38
C SER A 59 -14.77 14.42 -14.29
N GLU A 60 -15.83 15.08 -14.74
CA GLU A 60 -17.21 14.57 -14.77
C GLU A 60 -17.44 13.34 -15.69
N PRO A 61 -16.68 13.14 -16.79
CA PRO A 61 -17.00 12.09 -17.77
C PRO A 61 -17.02 10.67 -17.24
N TRP A 62 -16.29 10.37 -16.13
CA TRP A 62 -16.22 9.03 -15.58
C TRP A 62 -17.53 8.54 -14.98
N THR A 63 -18.39 9.44 -14.50
CA THR A 63 -19.67 9.11 -13.87
C THR A 63 -20.69 8.58 -14.85
N ASP A 64 -20.62 9.00 -16.11
CA ASP A 64 -21.62 8.74 -17.14
C ASP A 64 -21.28 7.52 -18.01
N ILE A 65 -20.11 6.92 -17.79
CA ILE A 65 -19.68 5.75 -18.55
C ILE A 65 -20.24 4.49 -17.89
N LYS A 66 -21.14 3.81 -18.58
CA LYS A 66 -21.70 2.53 -18.10
C LYS A 66 -20.60 1.50 -17.82
N GLY A 67 -20.63 0.96 -16.60
CA GLY A 67 -19.63 -0.01 -16.12
C GLY A 67 -18.48 0.62 -15.34
N TYR A 68 -18.44 1.96 -15.25
CA TYR A 68 -17.43 2.72 -14.48
C TYR A 68 -17.99 3.34 -13.18
N GLU A 69 -19.20 3.00 -12.79
CA GLU A 69 -19.90 3.57 -11.63
C GLU A 69 -19.11 3.36 -10.33
N GLN A 70 -18.40 2.24 -10.20
CA GLN A 70 -17.55 1.96 -9.05
C GLN A 70 -16.28 2.83 -8.99
N PHE A 71 -15.85 3.39 -10.12
CA PHE A 71 -14.65 4.24 -10.18
C PHE A 71 -14.85 5.58 -9.48
N ASN A 72 -16.08 6.05 -9.33
CA ASN A 72 -16.36 7.26 -8.53
C ASN A 72 -15.80 7.16 -7.13
N ARG A 73 -15.98 5.99 -6.48
CA ARG A 73 -15.42 5.75 -5.15
C ARG A 73 -13.90 5.68 -5.17
N TYR A 74 -13.33 5.07 -6.19
CA TYR A 74 -11.88 4.98 -6.34
C TYR A 74 -11.25 6.36 -6.55
N PHE A 75 -11.79 7.16 -7.47
CA PHE A 75 -11.30 8.50 -7.74
C PHE A 75 -11.54 9.45 -6.55
N GLY A 76 -12.68 9.36 -5.89
CA GLY A 76 -12.92 10.09 -4.65
C GLY A 76 -11.90 9.77 -3.54
N ASN A 77 -11.47 8.51 -3.43
CA ASN A 77 -10.40 8.12 -2.51
C ASN A 77 -9.05 8.71 -2.94
N LEU A 78 -8.68 8.69 -4.23
CA LEU A 78 -7.44 9.31 -4.71
C LEU A 78 -7.41 10.80 -4.40
N LEU A 79 -8.50 11.52 -4.69
CA LEU A 79 -8.64 12.94 -4.39
C LEU A 79 -8.56 13.22 -2.87
N ALA A 80 -9.16 12.36 -2.06
CA ALA A 80 -9.05 12.48 -0.61
C ALA A 80 -7.62 12.28 -0.12
N LEU A 81 -6.90 11.28 -0.65
CA LEU A 81 -5.52 10.97 -0.28
C LEU A 81 -4.50 11.98 -0.84
N SER A 82 -4.87 12.79 -1.83
CA SER A 82 -4.03 13.90 -2.29
C SER A 82 -3.89 15.03 -1.24
N LYS A 83 -4.67 14.97 -0.16
CA LYS A 83 -4.65 15.94 0.93
C LYS A 83 -3.85 15.38 2.10
N PRO A 84 -2.78 16.08 2.58
CA PRO A 84 -1.91 15.60 3.64
C PRO A 84 -2.64 15.17 4.92
N GLU A 85 -3.72 15.86 5.30
CA GLU A 85 -4.51 15.56 6.50
C GLU A 85 -5.20 14.19 6.48
N ASN A 86 -5.34 13.57 5.31
CA ASN A 86 -5.95 12.24 5.16
C ASN A 86 -4.96 11.09 5.08
N ILE A 87 -3.66 11.39 4.95
CA ILE A 87 -2.61 10.39 4.76
C ILE A 87 -2.40 9.50 5.97
N ASP A 88 -2.60 9.99 7.18
CA ASP A 88 -2.34 9.22 8.40
C ASP A 88 -3.19 7.95 8.47
N LYS A 89 -4.47 8.03 8.10
CA LYS A 89 -5.35 6.85 8.07
C LYS A 89 -4.93 5.82 7.03
N PHE A 90 -4.43 6.28 5.90
CA PHE A 90 -3.88 5.41 4.87
C PHE A 90 -2.58 4.76 5.35
N SER A 91 -1.68 5.54 5.94
CA SER A 91 -0.39 5.11 6.47
C SER A 91 -0.52 4.02 7.54
N ALA A 92 -1.52 4.11 8.40
CA ALA A 92 -1.80 3.11 9.43
C ALA A 92 -2.10 1.70 8.89
N HIS A 93 -2.41 1.57 7.61
CA HIS A 93 -2.68 0.30 6.93
C HIS A 93 -1.61 -0.09 5.90
N ASN A 94 -0.51 0.67 5.83
CA ASN A 94 0.61 0.48 4.91
C ASN A 94 1.93 0.43 5.70
N PHE A 95 3.04 0.19 5.05
CA PHE A 95 4.36 0.09 5.68
C PHE A 95 4.94 1.48 5.91
N VAL A 96 4.28 2.26 6.76
CA VAL A 96 4.71 3.60 7.16
C VAL A 96 5.01 3.58 8.65
N GLY A 97 6.27 3.83 9.00
CA GLY A 97 6.71 3.83 10.41
C GLY A 97 8.17 3.46 10.59
N SER A 98 8.53 3.27 11.85
CA SER A 98 9.80 2.68 12.28
C SER A 98 9.87 1.20 11.89
N ALA A 99 11.04 0.59 11.98
CA ALA A 99 11.22 -0.84 11.72
C ALA A 99 10.24 -1.70 12.54
N LYS A 100 10.06 -1.40 13.82
CA LYS A 100 9.13 -2.11 14.71
C LYS A 100 7.68 -2.04 14.22
N THR A 101 7.22 -0.86 13.82
CA THR A 101 5.84 -0.65 13.35
C THR A 101 5.61 -1.36 12.02
N VAL A 102 6.59 -1.27 11.11
CA VAL A 102 6.48 -1.95 9.81
C VAL A 102 6.53 -3.47 9.96
N ALA A 103 7.37 -4.02 10.84
CA ALA A 103 7.40 -5.46 11.13
C ALA A 103 6.04 -5.97 11.62
N ALA A 104 5.40 -5.26 12.56
CA ALA A 104 4.06 -5.62 13.03
C ALA A 104 2.99 -5.55 11.91
N GLN A 105 3.13 -4.66 10.94
CA GLN A 105 2.23 -4.59 9.78
C GLN A 105 2.46 -5.75 8.81
N VAL A 106 3.71 -6.18 8.60
CA VAL A 106 4.07 -7.37 7.82
C VAL A 106 3.47 -8.63 8.46
N GLU A 107 3.68 -8.81 9.77
CA GLU A 107 3.12 -9.92 10.54
C GLU A 107 1.59 -10.00 10.39
N ARG A 108 0.91 -8.88 10.56
CA ARG A 108 -0.55 -8.81 10.37
C ARG A 108 -0.99 -9.23 8.97
N LEU A 109 -0.26 -8.87 7.92
CA LEU A 109 -0.58 -9.31 6.55
C LEU A 109 -0.36 -10.81 6.37
N HIS A 110 0.71 -11.35 6.95
CA HIS A 110 0.96 -12.78 7.00
C HIS A 110 -0.17 -13.55 7.70
N ASP A 111 -0.61 -13.09 8.88
CA ASP A 111 -1.70 -13.69 9.65
C ASP A 111 -3.04 -13.71 8.89
N ILE A 112 -3.30 -12.70 8.09
CA ILE A 112 -4.48 -12.64 7.21
C ILE A 112 -4.36 -13.68 6.08
N GLY A 113 -3.13 -14.15 5.79
CA GLY A 113 -2.85 -15.20 4.83
C GLY A 113 -2.23 -14.72 3.52
N PHE A 114 -1.72 -13.49 3.45
CA PHE A 114 -0.82 -13.08 2.37
C PHE A 114 0.53 -13.76 2.56
N ASN A 115 1.11 -14.25 1.48
CA ASN A 115 2.41 -14.95 1.49
C ASN A 115 3.40 -14.39 0.46
N HIS A 116 3.13 -13.23 -0.08
CA HIS A 116 4.02 -12.52 -0.99
C HIS A 116 3.79 -11.02 -0.87
N ILE A 117 4.81 -10.29 -0.47
CA ILE A 117 4.72 -8.83 -0.27
C ILE A 117 5.53 -8.11 -1.33
N MET A 118 4.90 -7.15 -1.98
CA MET A 118 5.54 -6.20 -2.88
C MET A 118 5.64 -4.85 -2.19
N VAL A 119 6.85 -4.46 -1.86
CA VAL A 119 7.13 -3.16 -1.22
C VAL A 119 7.17 -2.07 -2.26
N HIS A 120 6.33 -1.06 -2.10
CA HIS A 120 6.23 0.07 -3.02
C HIS A 120 6.66 1.38 -2.33
N PRO A 121 7.87 1.88 -2.57
CA PRO A 121 8.40 3.07 -1.89
C PRO A 121 7.85 4.40 -2.43
N ALA A 122 6.68 4.41 -3.04
CA ALA A 122 6.06 5.52 -3.76
C ALA A 122 7.04 6.19 -4.75
N THR A 123 6.86 5.97 -6.03
CA THR A 123 7.91 6.30 -7.01
C THR A 123 7.81 7.71 -7.56
N VAL A 124 6.61 8.21 -7.80
CA VAL A 124 6.39 9.55 -8.37
C VAL A 124 6.27 10.56 -7.24
N GLY A 125 6.98 11.67 -7.33
CA GLY A 125 6.97 12.73 -6.33
C GLY A 125 7.83 12.48 -5.08
N VAL A 126 8.38 11.25 -4.91
CA VAL A 126 9.26 10.94 -3.78
C VAL A 126 10.72 11.06 -4.19
N PRO A 127 11.57 11.83 -3.48
CA PRO A 127 12.98 11.94 -3.77
C PRO A 127 13.69 10.58 -3.80
N ARG A 128 14.70 10.46 -4.65
CA ARG A 128 15.40 9.19 -4.86
C ARG A 128 16.07 8.66 -3.60
N ASP A 129 16.67 9.54 -2.84
CA ASP A 129 17.35 9.22 -1.58
C ASP A 129 16.38 8.68 -0.52
N VAL A 130 15.20 9.29 -0.37
CA VAL A 130 14.12 8.82 0.51
C VAL A 130 13.65 7.42 0.11
N ARG A 131 13.47 7.16 -1.19
CA ARG A 131 13.09 5.83 -1.69
C ARG A 131 14.15 4.78 -1.42
N HIS A 132 15.42 5.11 -1.69
CA HIS A 132 16.53 4.20 -1.46
C HIS A 132 16.75 3.92 0.02
N ASP A 133 16.61 4.94 0.87
CA ASP A 133 16.73 4.76 2.32
C ASP A 133 15.60 3.87 2.86
N THR A 134 14.37 4.13 2.46
CA THR A 134 13.22 3.29 2.79
C THR A 134 13.44 1.82 2.40
N LEU A 135 13.84 1.54 1.15
CA LEU A 135 14.08 0.17 0.69
C LEU A 135 15.24 -0.49 1.43
N ARG A 136 16.31 0.27 1.71
CA ARG A 136 17.45 -0.23 2.49
C ARG A 136 17.02 -0.60 3.91
N ARG A 137 16.29 0.29 4.60
CA ARG A 137 15.75 0.04 5.94
C ARG A 137 14.88 -1.22 5.95
N PHE A 138 13.92 -1.32 5.03
CA PHE A 138 13.07 -2.50 4.93
C PHE A 138 13.91 -3.77 4.75
N ALA A 139 14.81 -3.79 3.79
CA ALA A 139 15.64 -4.95 3.46
C ALA A 139 16.60 -5.38 4.58
N THR A 140 17.07 -4.44 5.41
CA THR A 140 18.07 -4.74 6.44
C THR A 140 17.48 -4.91 7.83
N THR A 141 16.29 -4.36 8.12
CA THR A 141 15.72 -4.38 9.47
C THR A 141 14.39 -5.11 9.59
N VAL A 142 13.64 -5.26 8.49
CA VAL A 142 12.33 -5.91 8.51
C VAL A 142 12.38 -7.24 7.76
N ALA A 143 12.80 -7.25 6.51
CA ALA A 143 12.77 -8.46 5.68
C ALA A 143 13.47 -9.68 6.31
N PRO A 144 14.61 -9.56 7.05
CA PRO A 144 15.27 -10.70 7.65
C PRO A 144 14.43 -11.40 8.74
N GLU A 145 13.53 -10.69 9.41
CA GLU A 145 12.63 -11.27 10.43
C GLU A 145 11.59 -12.22 9.82
N PHE A 146 11.36 -12.12 8.51
CA PHE A 146 10.32 -12.85 7.78
C PHE A 146 10.87 -13.73 6.65
N SER A 147 12.16 -14.01 6.62
CA SER A 147 12.82 -14.78 5.53
C SER A 147 12.20 -16.15 5.28
N ASP A 148 11.66 -16.78 6.33
CA ASP A 148 11.05 -18.11 6.29
C ASP A 148 9.51 -18.06 6.15
N ALA A 149 8.90 -16.87 6.15
CA ALA A 149 7.46 -16.69 6.15
C ALA A 149 6.89 -16.34 4.76
N PHE A 150 7.74 -15.88 3.83
CA PHE A 150 7.33 -15.40 2.49
C PHE A 150 8.13 -16.00 1.35
#